data_1d701e9184361eb4a0fe53c40fe3aeb1
#
_entry.id   1d701e9184361eb4a0fe53c40fe3aeb1
#
_cell.length_a   1.000
_cell.length_b   1.000
_cell.length_c   1.000
_cell.angle_alpha   90.00
_cell.angle_beta   90.00
_cell.angle_gamma   90.00
#
_symmetry.space_group_name_H-M   'P 1'
#
loop_
_entity.id
_entity.type
_entity.pdbx_description
1 polymer ?
#
loop_
_entity_poly.entity_id
_entity_poly.type
_entity_poly.pdbx_seq_one_letter_code
_entity_poly.pdbx_strand_id
1 'polypeptide(L)' 'MSSKYEAFGIAERVCEEVVKRVFRELQESGVAEESAFESATTVYRLHHPEVSEREARFRIAKWLG' A
#
# COMPACT_ATOMS: atom_id res chain seq x y z
N MET A 1 -23.92 -14.10 -7.27
CA MET A 1 -23.37 -13.44 -6.81
C MET A 1 -22.00 -13.45 -6.72
N SER A 2 -21.26 -13.00 -7.29
CA SER A 2 -19.88 -12.92 -7.34
C SER A 2 -19.34 -12.00 -6.38
N SER A 3 -20.07 -11.63 -5.48
CA SER A 3 -19.68 -10.57 -4.60
C SER A 3 -18.38 -10.85 -3.87
N LYS A 4 -18.07 -12.12 -3.65
CA LYS A 4 -16.85 -12.43 -2.94
C LYS A 4 -15.61 -11.96 -3.70
N TYR A 5 -15.58 -12.21 -4.99
CA TYR A 5 -14.46 -11.80 -5.79
C TYR A 5 -14.44 -10.29 -6.00
N GLU A 6 -15.63 -9.72 -6.13
CA GLU A 6 -15.69 -8.28 -6.27
C GLU A 6 -15.20 -7.59 -5.01
N ALA A 7 -15.52 -8.16 -3.85
CA ALA A 7 -15.05 -7.58 -2.60
C ALA A 7 -13.54 -7.61 -2.52
N PHE A 8 -12.93 -8.71 -2.97
CA PHE A 8 -11.49 -8.78 -2.96
C PHE A 8 -10.88 -7.74 -3.88
N GLY A 9 -11.42 -7.59 -5.08
CA GLY A 9 -10.90 -6.62 -6.01
C GLY A 9 -11.05 -5.20 -5.49
N ILE A 10 -12.20 -4.91 -4.88
CA ILE A 10 -12.42 -3.58 -4.34
C ILE A 10 -11.49 -3.32 -3.17
N ALA A 11 -11.33 -4.31 -2.30
CA ALA A 11 -10.46 -4.14 -1.14
C ALA A 11 -9.02 -3.89 -1.57
N GLU A 12 -8.58 -4.59 -2.62
CA GLU A 12 -7.23 -4.40 -3.10
C GLU A 12 -7.04 -3.02 -3.71
N ARG A 13 -8.03 -2.54 -4.45
CA ARG A 13 -7.94 -1.21 -5.03
C ARG A 13 -7.93 -0.14 -3.95
N VAL A 14 -8.75 -0.32 -2.93
CA VAL A 14 -8.79 0.65 -1.84
C VAL A 14 -7.44 0.68 -1.15
N CYS A 15 -6.84 -0.49 -0.94
CA CYS A 15 -5.54 -0.55 -0.29
C CYS A 15 -4.48 0.16 -1.12
N GLU A 16 -4.50 -0.05 -2.43
CA GLU A 16 -3.54 0.61 -3.30
C GLU A 16 -3.72 2.13 -3.25
N GLU A 17 -4.97 2.59 -3.29
CA GLU A 17 -5.24 4.01 -3.23
C GLU A 17 -4.76 4.62 -1.92
N VAL A 18 -5.02 3.92 -0.81
CA VAL A 18 -4.63 4.41 0.50
C VAL A 18 -3.12 4.48 0.60
N VAL A 19 -2.43 3.43 0.14
CA VAL A 19 -0.97 3.40 0.19
C VAL A 19 -0.38 4.54 -0.63
N LYS A 20 -0.90 4.75 -1.82
CA LYS A 20 -0.39 5.82 -2.67
C LYS A 20 -0.64 7.18 -2.04
N ARG A 21 -1.79 7.37 -1.42
CA ARG A 21 -2.10 8.63 -0.78
C ARG A 21 -1.19 8.88 0.41
N VAL A 22 -0.97 7.87 1.23
CA VAL A 22 -0.10 8.01 2.39
C VAL A 22 1.29 8.42 1.93
N PHE A 23 1.80 7.74 0.90
CA PHE A 23 3.13 8.04 0.38
C PHE A 23 3.21 9.48 -0.09
N ARG A 24 2.23 9.90 -0.88
CA ARG A 24 2.25 11.24 -1.43
C ARG A 24 2.12 12.30 -0.34
N GLU A 25 1.22 12.09 0.61
CA GLU A 25 1.02 13.06 1.67
C GLU A 25 2.24 13.21 2.53
N LEU A 26 2.94 12.10 2.79
CA LEU A 26 4.15 12.18 3.58
C LEU A 26 5.24 12.95 2.83
N GLN A 27 5.35 12.73 1.54
CA GLN A 27 6.32 13.48 0.76
C GLN A 27 5.99 14.95 0.73
N GLU A 28 4.73 15.30 0.61
CA GLU A 28 4.31 16.69 0.60
C GLU A 28 4.57 17.34 1.96
N SER A 29 4.59 16.54 3.02
CA SER A 29 4.89 17.08 4.34
C SER A 29 6.38 17.18 4.60
N GLY A 30 7.19 16.81 3.63
CA GLY A 30 8.64 16.93 3.81
C GLY A 30 9.32 15.68 4.30
N VAL A 31 8.61 14.57 4.38
CA VAL A 31 9.21 13.32 4.81
C VAL A 31 10.05 12.76 3.67
N ALA A 32 11.23 12.25 4.00
CA ALA A 32 12.11 11.69 2.99
C ALA A 32 11.45 10.51 2.30
N GLU A 33 11.81 10.30 1.04
CA GLU A 33 11.19 9.26 0.24
C GLU A 33 11.31 7.89 0.88
N GLU A 34 12.47 7.58 1.45
CA GLU A 34 12.68 6.30 2.08
C GLU A 34 11.75 6.09 3.27
N SER A 35 11.60 7.12 4.10
CA SER A 35 10.72 7.01 5.25
C SER A 35 9.27 6.91 4.82
N ALA A 36 8.89 7.66 3.79
CA ALA A 36 7.54 7.59 3.26
C ALA A 36 7.27 6.19 2.72
N PHE A 37 8.25 5.60 2.05
CA PHE A 37 8.10 4.25 1.51
C PHE A 37 7.92 3.23 2.63
N GLU A 38 8.69 3.37 3.70
CA GLU A 38 8.56 2.46 4.83
C GLU A 38 7.20 2.58 5.50
N SER A 39 6.72 3.81 5.63
CA SER A 39 5.40 4.02 6.22
C SER A 39 4.32 3.41 5.35
N ALA A 40 4.42 3.58 4.04
CA ALA A 40 3.47 2.97 3.11
C ALA A 40 3.51 1.46 3.21
N THR A 41 4.72 0.89 3.36
CA THR A 41 4.87 -0.54 3.52
C THR A 41 4.18 -1.03 4.78
N THR A 42 4.31 -0.26 5.86
CA THR A 42 3.68 -0.62 7.12
C THR A 42 2.16 -0.63 6.95
N VAL A 43 1.61 0.38 6.29
CA VAL A 43 0.17 0.44 6.06
C VAL A 43 -0.28 -0.77 5.26
N TYR A 44 0.49 -1.12 4.23
CA TYR A 44 0.14 -2.26 3.40
C TYR A 44 0.10 -3.54 4.23
N ARG A 45 1.10 -3.73 5.09
CA ARG A 45 1.17 -4.94 5.89
C ARG A 45 0.11 -5.00 6.97
N LEU A 46 -0.40 -3.86 7.40
CA LEU A 46 -1.51 -3.87 8.34
C LEU A 46 -2.75 -4.47 7.68
N HIS A 47 -2.91 -4.23 6.39
CA HIS A 47 -4.05 -4.78 5.66
C HIS A 47 -3.78 -6.19 5.16
N HIS A 48 -2.53 -6.57 5.03
CA HIS A 48 -2.15 -7.89 4.52
C HIS A 48 -1.07 -8.50 5.40
N PRO A 49 -1.44 -8.89 6.63
CA PRO A 49 -0.43 -9.38 7.57
C PRO A 49 0.26 -10.67 7.14
N GLU A 50 -0.35 -11.39 6.21
CA GLU A 50 0.26 -12.63 5.72
C GLU A 50 1.39 -12.39 4.73
N VAL A 51 1.52 -11.16 4.25
CA VAL A 51 2.53 -10.83 3.25
C VAL A 51 3.82 -10.46 3.96
N SER A 52 4.95 -11.00 3.51
CA SER A 52 6.23 -10.66 4.11
C SER A 52 6.61 -9.22 3.78
N GLU A 53 7.53 -8.68 4.57
CA GLU A 53 7.98 -7.31 4.34
C GLU A 53 8.61 -7.18 2.97
N ARG A 54 9.37 -8.18 2.56
CA ARG A 54 10.02 -8.15 1.27
C ARG A 54 9.03 -8.10 0.14
N GLU A 55 8.01 -8.93 0.22
CA GLU A 55 6.98 -8.94 -0.81
C GLU A 55 6.18 -7.66 -0.80
N ALA A 56 5.89 -7.13 0.39
CA ALA A 56 5.14 -5.89 0.50
C ALA A 56 5.92 -4.75 -0.18
N ARG A 57 7.22 -4.66 0.08
CA ARG A 57 8.04 -3.63 -0.53
C ARG A 57 8.04 -3.75 -2.05
N PHE A 58 8.10 -4.97 -2.53
CA PHE A 58 8.11 -5.20 -3.97
C PHE A 58 6.81 -4.72 -4.61
N ARG A 59 5.70 -5.05 -3.99
CA ARG A 59 4.40 -4.66 -4.54
C ARG A 59 4.21 -3.16 -4.51
N ILE A 60 4.61 -2.52 -3.41
CA ILE A 60 4.46 -1.08 -3.30
C ILE A 60 5.37 -0.37 -4.30
N ALA A 61 6.57 -0.89 -4.49
CA ALA A 61 7.46 -0.29 -5.48
C ALA A 61 6.84 -0.31 -6.86
N LYS A 62 6.12 -1.39 -7.19
CA LYS A 62 5.44 -1.46 -8.48
C LYS A 62 4.31 -0.44 -8.56
N TRP A 63 3.60 -0.26 -7.47
CA TRP A 63 2.50 0.70 -7.47
C TRP A 63 2.99 2.13 -7.61
N LEU A 64 4.11 2.45 -6.98
CA LEU A 64 4.62 3.82 -6.97
C LEU A 64 5.55 4.12 -8.13
N GLY A 65 6.13 3.09 -8.67
CA GLY A 65 7.00 3.26 -9.81
C GLY A 65 6.26 3.38 -11.09
#